data_883738a8f83851bcb38ea744edc3e0a7
#
_entry.id   883738a8f83851bcb38ea744edc3e0a7
#
_cell.length_a   1.000
_cell.length_b   1.000
_cell.length_c   1.000
_cell.angle_alpha   90.00
_cell.angle_beta   90.00
_cell.angle_gamma   90.00
#
_symmetry.space_group_name_H-M   'P 1'
#
loop_
_entity.id
_entity.type
_entity.pdbx_description
1 polymer ?
#
loop_
_entity_poly.entity_id
_entity_poly.type
_entity_poly.pdbx_seq_one_letter_code
_entity_poly.pdbx_strand_id
1 'polypeptide(L)'
;MWFSYFYMGLVYLIEDVNNNTFKIGVTKKDIEKRLKKLQTGNSTELKVRYLYECEYPFRLESMLHTYYKEYKELNEWFGLPKNEVNIFLDKCVEFDNIIYSLLDNPYWVKHLK
;
A
#
# COMPACT_ATOMS: atom_id res chain seq x y z
N MET A 1 -1.45 -20.72 -7.44
CA MET A 1 -0.66 -21.74 -6.72
C MET A 1 -0.78 -21.54 -5.23
N TRP A 2 -0.82 -22.62 -4.51
CA TRP A 2 -0.96 -22.52 -3.07
C TRP A 2 0.28 -21.91 -2.38
N PHE A 3 1.44 -21.97 -3.01
CA PHE A 3 2.64 -21.29 -2.48
C PHE A 3 2.46 -19.79 -2.37
N SER A 4 1.86 -19.20 -3.41
CA SER A 4 1.61 -17.76 -3.41
C SER A 4 0.74 -17.36 -2.24
N TYR A 5 -0.15 -18.25 -1.85
CA TYR A 5 -1.09 -18.00 -0.78
C TYR A 5 -0.39 -17.61 0.53
N PHE A 6 0.74 -18.24 0.82
CA PHE A 6 1.47 -17.95 2.04
C PHE A 6 2.17 -16.60 2.02
N TYR A 7 2.38 -16.06 0.82
CA TYR A 7 3.09 -14.80 0.66
C TYR A 7 2.17 -13.64 0.30
N MET A 8 0.88 -13.93 0.17
CA MET A 8 -0.08 -12.86 -0.09
C MET A 8 -0.14 -11.90 1.07
N GLY A 9 -0.32 -10.63 0.75
CA GLY A 9 -0.49 -9.61 1.75
C GLY A 9 -1.41 -8.53 1.22
N LEU A 10 -1.73 -7.60 2.09
CA LEU A 10 -2.62 -6.49 1.75
C LEU A 10 -1.83 -5.19 1.75
N VAL A 11 -1.91 -4.45 0.65
CA VAL A 11 -1.49 -3.06 0.62
C VAL A 11 -2.74 -2.24 0.94
N TYR A 12 -2.62 -1.32 1.87
CA TYR A 12 -3.77 -0.53 2.31
C TYR A 12 -3.55 0.95 2.11
N LEU A 13 -4.67 1.65 1.96
CA LEU A 13 -4.71 3.10 2.02
C LEU A 13 -5.64 3.46 3.18
N ILE A 14 -5.08 4.01 4.24
CA ILE A 14 -5.82 4.44 5.42
C ILE A 14 -5.89 5.96 5.43
N GLU A 15 -7.07 6.49 5.64
CA GLU A 15 -7.32 7.93 5.66
C GLU A 15 -7.40 8.44 7.08
N ASP A 16 -6.71 9.55 7.35
CA ASP A 16 -6.94 10.37 8.53
C ASP A 16 -8.00 11.39 8.13
N VAL A 17 -9.22 11.14 8.59
CA VAL A 17 -10.39 11.89 8.10
C VAL A 17 -10.30 13.37 8.40
N ASN A 18 -9.77 13.72 9.57
CA ASN A 18 -9.72 15.13 10.00
C ASN A 18 -8.61 15.90 9.31
N ASN A 19 -7.49 15.25 9.05
CA ASN A 19 -6.32 15.94 8.49
C ASN A 19 -6.21 15.78 6.98
N ASN A 20 -7.10 15.01 6.38
CA ASN A 20 -7.10 14.76 4.93
C ASN A 20 -5.75 14.24 4.45
N THR A 21 -5.16 13.34 5.23
CA THR A 21 -3.91 12.70 4.88
C THR A 21 -4.11 11.19 4.85
N PHE A 22 -3.16 10.49 4.24
CA PHE A 22 -3.31 9.07 3.94
C PHE A 22 -2.03 8.32 4.25
N LYS A 23 -2.19 7.10 4.73
CA LYS A 23 -1.07 6.21 4.99
C LYS A 23 -1.14 5.02 4.07
N ILE A 24 -0.01 4.72 3.41
CA ILE A 24 0.12 3.55 2.53
C ILE A 24 1.02 2.56 3.24
N GLY A 25 0.51 1.36 3.47
CA GLY A 25 1.28 0.36 4.19
C GLY A 25 0.88 -1.05 3.81
N VAL A 26 1.50 -2.00 4.48
CA VAL A 26 1.29 -3.42 4.24
C VAL A 26 0.89 -4.11 5.53
N THR A 27 -0.06 -5.03 5.43
CA THR A 27 -0.34 -5.96 6.51
C THR A 27 -0.51 -7.36 5.90
N LYS A 28 -0.05 -8.37 6.62
CA LYS A 28 -0.14 -9.74 6.10
C LYS A 28 -1.42 -10.42 6.45
N LYS A 29 -2.14 -9.92 7.46
CA LYS A 29 -3.30 -10.63 7.96
C LYS A 29 -4.50 -9.71 8.12
N ASP A 30 -4.69 -9.23 9.29
CA ASP A 30 -5.94 -8.63 9.74
C ASP A 30 -5.86 -7.12 9.67
N ILE A 31 -6.55 -6.55 8.69
CA ILE A 31 -6.56 -5.09 8.52
C ILE A 31 -7.24 -4.41 9.73
N GLU A 32 -8.21 -5.07 10.34
CA GLU A 32 -8.88 -4.52 11.52
C GLU A 32 -7.92 -4.36 12.68
N LYS A 33 -7.08 -5.36 12.90
CA LYS A 33 -6.05 -5.28 13.92
C LYS A 33 -5.07 -4.16 13.64
N ARG A 34 -4.65 -4.04 12.38
CA ARG A 34 -3.72 -3.00 11.97
C ARG A 34 -4.31 -1.62 12.18
N LEU A 35 -5.57 -1.44 11.77
CA LEU A 35 -6.27 -0.18 11.94
C LEU A 35 -6.38 0.19 13.42
N LYS A 36 -6.75 -0.77 14.24
CA LYS A 36 -6.88 -0.56 15.69
C LYS A 36 -5.57 -0.11 16.30
N LYS A 37 -4.49 -0.76 15.90
CA LYS A 37 -3.14 -0.41 16.38
C LYS A 37 -2.75 1.00 15.99
N LEU A 38 -3.02 1.37 14.74
CA LEU A 38 -2.73 2.73 14.26
C LEU A 38 -3.62 3.76 14.94
N GLN A 39 -4.89 3.41 15.16
CA GLN A 39 -5.84 4.30 15.82
C GLN A 39 -5.41 4.64 17.25
N THR A 40 -4.82 3.67 17.95
CA THR A 40 -4.36 3.87 19.32
C THR A 40 -3.35 5.03 19.42
N GLY A 41 -2.53 5.22 18.40
CA GLY A 41 -1.54 6.28 18.38
C GLY A 41 -2.02 7.58 17.79
N ASN A 42 -3.31 7.69 17.45
CA ASN A 42 -3.83 8.87 16.77
C ASN A 42 -5.03 9.43 17.51
N SER A 43 -5.08 10.77 17.61
CA SER A 43 -6.19 11.47 18.22
C SER A 43 -7.36 11.69 17.27
N THR A 44 -7.17 11.44 15.98
CA THR A 44 -8.19 11.65 14.97
C THR A 44 -8.66 10.31 14.39
N GLU A 45 -9.84 10.31 13.78
CA GLU A 45 -10.43 9.10 13.23
C GLU A 45 -9.68 8.62 12.00
N LEU A 46 -9.36 7.32 11.97
CA LEU A 46 -8.74 6.66 10.83
C LEU A 46 -9.73 5.71 10.18
N LYS A 47 -9.74 5.70 8.84
CA LYS A 47 -10.63 4.82 8.07
C LYS A 47 -9.85 4.12 6.98
N VAL A 48 -10.14 2.84 6.77
CA VAL A 48 -9.58 2.13 5.62
C VAL A 48 -10.32 2.58 4.38
N ARG A 49 -9.58 3.14 3.43
CA ARG A 49 -10.17 3.58 2.16
C ARG A 49 -10.12 2.49 1.11
N TYR A 50 -8.98 1.83 0.98
CA TYR A 50 -8.80 0.78 -0.02
C TYR A 50 -7.89 -0.31 0.50
N LEU A 51 -8.13 -1.51 0.00
CA LEU A 51 -7.29 -2.69 0.23
C LEU A 51 -6.99 -3.34 -1.11
N TYR A 52 -5.75 -3.75 -1.29
CA TYR A 52 -5.33 -4.45 -2.49
C TYR A 52 -4.53 -5.68 -2.09
N GLU A 53 -5.04 -6.87 -2.39
CA GLU A 53 -4.35 -8.12 -2.08
C GLU A 53 -3.39 -8.47 -3.21
N CYS A 54 -2.16 -8.84 -2.87
CA CYS A 54 -1.16 -9.16 -3.88
C CYS A 54 -0.08 -10.05 -3.33
N GLU A 55 0.68 -10.62 -4.24
CA GLU A 55 1.74 -11.58 -3.92
C GLU A 55 3.02 -10.89 -3.46
N TYR A 56 3.28 -9.66 -3.92
CA TYR A 56 4.51 -8.92 -3.60
C TYR A 56 4.17 -7.58 -2.95
N PRO A 57 3.54 -7.62 -1.77
CA PRO A 57 3.01 -6.39 -1.17
C PRO A 57 4.09 -5.37 -0.81
N PHE A 58 5.25 -5.82 -0.33
CA PHE A 58 6.31 -4.88 0.05
C PHE A 58 6.90 -4.20 -1.17
N ARG A 59 7.01 -4.93 -2.27
CA ARG A 59 7.50 -4.34 -3.52
C ARG A 59 6.50 -3.31 -4.04
N LEU A 60 5.22 -3.67 -4.02
CA LEU A 60 4.18 -2.75 -4.46
C LEU A 60 4.13 -1.50 -3.59
N GLU A 61 4.21 -1.68 -2.27
CA GLU A 61 4.25 -0.54 -1.35
C GLU A 61 5.40 0.41 -1.68
N SER A 62 6.57 -0.15 -1.93
CA SER A 62 7.75 0.65 -2.27
C SER A 62 7.53 1.47 -3.54
N MET A 63 6.91 0.86 -4.55
CA MET A 63 6.62 1.56 -5.80
C MET A 63 5.62 2.69 -5.59
N LEU A 64 4.60 2.43 -4.78
CA LEU A 64 3.60 3.46 -4.47
C LEU A 64 4.22 4.61 -3.69
N HIS A 65 5.06 4.31 -2.71
CA HIS A 65 5.75 5.36 -1.95
C HIS A 65 6.62 6.22 -2.85
N THR A 66 7.29 5.62 -3.82
CA THR A 66 8.11 6.36 -4.78
C THR A 66 7.23 7.23 -5.68
N TYR A 67 6.13 6.67 -6.15
CA TYR A 67 5.22 7.39 -7.06
C TYR A 67 4.61 8.61 -6.38
N TYR A 68 4.23 8.48 -5.10
CA TYR A 68 3.58 9.55 -4.36
C TYR A 68 4.53 10.40 -3.52
N LYS A 69 5.84 10.26 -3.70
CA LYS A 69 6.82 10.88 -2.80
C LYS A 69 6.68 12.39 -2.66
N GLU A 70 6.23 13.07 -3.72
CA GLU A 70 6.09 14.54 -3.65
C GLU A 70 4.90 14.97 -2.81
N TYR A 71 4.00 14.05 -2.49
CA TYR A 71 2.87 14.33 -1.61
C TYR A 71 3.16 13.94 -0.16
N LYS A 72 4.35 13.43 0.11
CA LYS A 72 4.69 12.96 1.45
C LYS A 72 4.81 14.13 2.42
N GLU A 73 4.19 13.98 3.58
CA GLU A 73 4.27 14.93 4.66
C GLU A 73 5.01 14.33 5.83
N LEU A 74 4.96 15.00 6.98
CA LEU A 74 5.65 14.50 8.16
C LEU A 74 5.05 13.17 8.61
N ASN A 75 5.88 12.34 9.24
CA ASN A 75 5.46 11.08 9.87
C ASN A 75 4.91 10.06 8.87
N GLU A 76 5.39 10.11 7.62
CA GLU A 76 5.04 9.14 6.59
C GLU A 76 3.56 9.14 6.16
N TRP A 77 2.90 10.24 6.37
CA TRP A 77 1.56 10.45 5.84
C TRP A 77 1.65 11.24 4.54
N PHE A 78 0.70 10.99 3.64
CA PHE A 78 0.70 11.59 2.31
C PHE A 78 -0.51 12.51 2.17
N GLY A 79 -0.28 13.71 1.65
CA GLY A 79 -1.36 14.63 1.32
C GLY A 79 -1.82 14.40 -0.10
N LEU A 80 -2.50 13.28 -0.36
CA LEU A 80 -2.90 12.91 -1.71
C LEU A 80 -4.07 13.75 -2.20
N PRO A 81 -3.98 14.28 -3.43
CA PRO A 81 -5.14 14.93 -4.04
C PRO A 81 -6.27 13.95 -4.24
N LYS A 82 -7.48 14.46 -4.29
CA LYS A 82 -8.68 13.62 -4.40
C LYS A 82 -8.64 12.73 -5.64
N ASN A 83 -8.14 13.24 -6.77
CA ASN A 83 -8.05 12.44 -7.99
C ASN A 83 -7.08 11.27 -7.83
N GLU A 84 -6.00 11.46 -7.08
CA GLU A 84 -5.06 10.37 -6.83
C GLU A 84 -5.66 9.32 -5.90
N VAL A 85 -6.43 9.75 -4.90
CA VAL A 85 -7.12 8.80 -4.02
C VAL A 85 -8.09 7.96 -4.84
N ASN A 86 -8.82 8.60 -5.74
CA ASN A 86 -9.83 7.89 -6.55
C ASN A 86 -9.25 6.83 -7.47
N ILE A 87 -8.00 7.00 -7.92
CA ILE A 87 -7.37 6.04 -8.83
C ILE A 87 -6.35 5.14 -8.12
N PHE A 88 -6.36 5.14 -6.79
CA PHE A 88 -5.36 4.38 -6.04
C PHE A 88 -5.35 2.90 -6.40
N LEU A 89 -6.52 2.27 -6.49
CA LEU A 89 -6.58 0.86 -6.86
C LEU A 89 -6.10 0.61 -8.28
N ASP A 90 -6.40 1.53 -9.20
CA ASP A 90 -5.90 1.44 -10.56
C ASP A 90 -4.37 1.47 -10.59
N LYS A 91 -3.77 2.31 -9.74
CA LYS A 91 -2.32 2.37 -9.63
C LYS A 91 -1.76 1.08 -9.03
N CYS A 92 -2.45 0.49 -8.06
CA CYS A 92 -2.04 -0.79 -7.53
C CYS A 92 -2.00 -1.86 -8.63
N VAL A 93 -3.04 -1.92 -9.44
CA VAL A 93 -3.10 -2.88 -10.55
C VAL A 93 -1.98 -2.62 -11.55
N GLU A 94 -1.78 -1.37 -11.92
CA GLU A 94 -0.75 -0.99 -12.88
C GLU A 94 0.64 -1.43 -12.39
N PHE A 95 0.99 -1.09 -11.15
CA PHE A 95 2.30 -1.41 -10.61
C PHE A 95 2.48 -2.90 -10.35
N ASP A 96 1.40 -3.58 -9.94
CA ASP A 96 1.44 -5.01 -9.76
C ASP A 96 1.73 -5.72 -11.08
N ASN A 97 1.11 -5.25 -12.17
CA ASN A 97 1.39 -5.77 -13.51
C ASN A 97 2.85 -5.55 -13.92
N ILE A 98 3.41 -4.41 -13.54
CA ILE A 98 4.83 -4.14 -13.81
C ILE A 98 5.70 -5.16 -13.06
N ILE A 99 5.38 -5.42 -11.81
CA ILE A 99 6.12 -6.41 -11.01
C ILE A 99 6.11 -7.76 -11.72
N TYR A 100 4.93 -8.22 -12.15
CA TYR A 100 4.82 -9.52 -12.82
C TYR A 100 5.55 -9.55 -14.16
N SER A 101 5.56 -8.44 -14.89
CA SER A 101 6.28 -8.38 -16.16
C SER A 101 7.80 -8.50 -15.97
N LEU A 102 8.30 -8.16 -14.79
CA LEU A 102 9.72 -8.24 -14.47
C LEU A 102 10.14 -9.60 -13.96
N LEU A 103 9.20 -10.48 -13.66
CA LEU A 103 9.52 -11.80 -13.11
C LEU A 103 10.31 -12.68 -14.09
N ASP A 104 10.20 -12.41 -15.38
CA ASP A 104 10.94 -13.15 -16.39
C ASP A 104 12.40 -12.71 -16.50
N ASN A 105 12.75 -11.62 -15.85
CA ASN A 105 14.12 -11.08 -15.88
C ASN A 105 14.90 -11.68 -14.71
N PRO A 106 15.94 -12.50 -14.96
CA PRO A 106 16.68 -13.14 -13.87
C PRO A 106 17.30 -12.17 -12.87
N TYR A 107 17.72 -11.01 -13.34
CA TYR A 107 18.28 -10.00 -12.46
C TYR A 107 17.23 -9.50 -11.46
N TRP A 108 16.04 -9.22 -11.95
CA TRP A 108 14.97 -8.69 -11.12
C TRP A 108 14.48 -9.72 -10.10
N VAL A 109 14.37 -10.97 -10.50
CA VAL A 109 13.91 -12.03 -9.60
C VAL A 109 14.77 -12.10 -8.36
N LYS A 110 16.07 -11.90 -8.51
CA LYS A 110 17.01 -11.91 -7.37
C LYS A 110 16.74 -10.78 -6.37
N HIS A 111 16.09 -9.72 -6.80
CA HIS A 111 15.91 -8.50 -5.99
C HIS A 111 14.48 -8.28 -5.51
N LEU A 112 13.58 -9.23 -5.78
CA LEU A 112 12.17 -9.07 -5.41
C LEU A 112 11.84 -9.45 -3.98
N LYS A 113 12.78 -9.89 -3.24
CA LYS A 113 12.53 -10.33 -1.86
C LYS A 113 12.45 -9.19 -0.88
#